data_5b3eb08ace6575fb421a34dae030bd27
#
_entry.id   5b3eb08ace6575fb421a34dae030bd27
#
_cell.length_a   1.000
_cell.length_b   1.000
_cell.length_c   1.000
_cell.angle_alpha   90.00
_cell.angle_beta   90.00
_cell.angle_gamma   90.00
#
_symmetry.space_group_name_H-M   'P 1'
#
loop_
_entity.id
_entity.type
_entity.pdbx_description
1 polymer ?
#
loop_
_entity_poly.entity_id
_entity_poly.type
_entity_poly.pdbx_seq_one_letter_code
_entity_poly.pdbx_strand_id
1 'polypeptide(L)'
;MEKAREYRKSNPGLGASKLHAILKRMFDDTGCFPGRDAFIEMLRKHGLMVRIKRRRRYKTTDSEHNYRKYPNLIKDLVPTHPNQVWASDITYVETSEGVCYLSLITDLYSHKIVGWSVGPTLETTYPIEALSMAYKTIDDDTARCLIHHSDRGCQYCSQMYVTILKTRGTQISMTQSGDPLENAVAERANGILKTEWLYRMTIPTRKACKKELTRIISFYNDERPHMSIGNQTPSVAHTQSGPQQRMWKNPWKNTDS
;
A
#
# COMPACT_ATOMS: atom_id res chain seq x y z
N MET A 1 -12.93 -14.28 21.80
CA MET A 1 -13.79 -13.31 21.07
C MET A 1 -13.54 -11.87 21.47
N GLU A 2 -13.13 -11.60 22.71
CA GLU A 2 -12.80 -10.26 23.20
C GLU A 2 -11.70 -9.58 22.37
N LYS A 3 -10.57 -10.25 22.16
CA LYS A 3 -9.49 -9.76 21.28
C LYS A 3 -9.96 -9.47 19.86
N ALA A 4 -10.85 -10.28 19.30
CA ALA A 4 -11.42 -10.01 17.98
C ALA A 4 -12.24 -8.71 17.95
N ARG A 5 -12.99 -8.40 19.02
CA ARG A 5 -13.72 -7.12 19.15
C ARG A 5 -12.76 -5.94 19.30
N GLU A 6 -11.70 -6.08 20.08
CA GLU A 6 -10.65 -5.06 20.23
C GLU A 6 -10.01 -4.72 18.88
N TYR A 7 -9.57 -5.75 18.13
CA TYR A 7 -9.00 -5.55 16.80
C TYR A 7 -9.99 -4.90 15.81
N ARG A 8 -11.30 -5.21 15.92
CA ARG A 8 -12.34 -4.59 15.10
C ARG A 8 -12.51 -3.11 15.37
N LYS A 9 -12.30 -2.63 16.60
CA LYS A 9 -12.38 -1.19 16.92
C LYS A 9 -11.29 -0.40 16.18
N SER A 10 -10.08 -0.89 16.19
CA SER A 10 -8.92 -0.23 15.54
C SER A 10 -8.80 -0.53 14.05
N ASN A 11 -9.29 -1.71 13.60
CA ASN A 11 -9.16 -2.21 12.23
C ASN A 11 -10.51 -2.69 11.69
N PRO A 12 -11.46 -1.77 11.47
CA PRO A 12 -12.87 -2.10 11.24
C PRO A 12 -13.14 -2.86 9.92
N GLY A 13 -12.26 -2.74 8.94
CA GLY A 13 -12.38 -3.39 7.65
C GLY A 13 -11.47 -4.60 7.44
N LEU A 14 -10.67 -4.97 8.41
CA LEU A 14 -9.76 -6.11 8.30
C LEU A 14 -10.53 -7.42 8.04
N GLY A 15 -10.25 -8.13 6.94
CA GLY A 15 -10.94 -9.36 6.57
C GLY A 15 -10.80 -10.47 7.63
N ALA A 16 -11.83 -11.34 7.73
CA ALA A 16 -11.87 -12.40 8.76
C ALA A 16 -10.68 -13.35 8.71
N SER A 17 -10.21 -13.75 7.52
CA SER A 17 -9.03 -14.62 7.37
C SER A 17 -7.74 -13.95 7.84
N LYS A 18 -7.58 -12.64 7.65
CA LYS A 18 -6.42 -11.90 8.15
C LYS A 18 -6.48 -11.75 9.68
N LEU A 19 -7.66 -11.44 10.21
CA LEU A 19 -7.86 -11.39 11.65
C LEU A 19 -7.58 -12.75 12.30
N HIS A 20 -8.01 -13.85 11.68
CA HIS A 20 -7.66 -15.21 12.11
C HIS A 20 -6.13 -15.41 12.13
N ALA A 21 -5.43 -15.05 11.05
CA ALA A 21 -3.97 -15.22 10.96
C ALA A 21 -3.22 -14.43 12.04
N ILE A 22 -3.66 -13.19 12.33
CA ILE A 22 -3.08 -12.37 13.40
C ILE A 22 -3.31 -13.01 14.75
N LEU A 23 -4.56 -13.33 15.08
CA LEU A 23 -4.89 -13.88 16.40
C LEU A 23 -4.31 -15.28 16.60
N LYS A 24 -4.26 -16.11 15.54
CA LYS A 24 -3.59 -17.41 15.62
C LYS A 24 -2.14 -17.27 16.05
N ARG A 25 -1.38 -16.34 15.47
CA ARG A 25 0.02 -16.09 15.89
C ARG A 25 0.13 -15.66 17.36
N MET A 26 -0.86 -14.90 17.87
CA MET A 26 -0.87 -14.45 19.28
C MET A 26 -1.19 -15.56 20.27
N PHE A 27 -1.90 -16.60 19.84
CA PHE A 27 -2.40 -17.69 20.70
C PHE A 27 -1.81 -19.05 20.31
N ASP A 28 -0.79 -19.09 19.45
CA ASP A 28 -0.21 -20.36 18.92
C ASP A 28 0.33 -21.26 20.01
N ASP A 29 0.90 -20.68 21.07
CA ASP A 29 1.45 -21.41 22.23
C ASP A 29 0.37 -22.13 23.07
N THR A 30 -0.90 -21.78 22.90
CA THR A 30 -1.99 -22.37 23.69
C THR A 30 -2.52 -23.69 23.12
N GLY A 31 -2.21 -24.00 21.85
CA GLY A 31 -2.68 -25.18 21.13
C GLY A 31 -4.22 -25.26 20.90
N CYS A 32 -4.98 -24.27 21.41
CA CYS A 32 -6.45 -24.29 21.44
C CYS A 32 -7.11 -23.26 20.51
N PHE A 33 -6.35 -22.63 19.59
CA PHE A 33 -6.96 -21.66 18.69
C PHE A 33 -7.75 -22.33 17.57
N PRO A 34 -9.00 -21.92 17.28
CA PRO A 34 -9.87 -22.57 16.30
C PRO A 34 -9.30 -22.48 14.88
N GLY A 35 -9.62 -23.47 14.04
CA GLY A 35 -9.34 -23.43 12.61
C GLY A 35 -10.04 -22.24 11.93
N ARG A 36 -9.54 -21.83 10.77
CA ARG A 36 -10.00 -20.63 10.04
C ARG A 36 -11.52 -20.60 9.86
N ASP A 37 -12.12 -21.69 9.40
CA ASP A 37 -13.54 -21.70 9.05
C ASP A 37 -14.44 -21.69 10.30
N ALA A 38 -14.02 -22.40 11.37
CA ALA A 38 -14.67 -22.33 12.67
C ALA A 38 -14.60 -20.92 13.26
N PHE A 39 -13.45 -20.25 13.14
CA PHE A 39 -13.30 -18.87 13.60
C PHE A 39 -14.20 -17.90 12.81
N ILE A 40 -14.32 -18.06 11.49
CA ILE A 40 -15.19 -17.25 10.64
C ILE A 40 -16.66 -17.43 11.07
N GLU A 41 -17.07 -18.66 11.37
CA GLU A 41 -18.42 -18.95 11.86
C GLU A 41 -18.67 -18.30 13.25
N MET A 42 -17.69 -18.34 14.15
CA MET A 42 -17.76 -17.62 15.43
C MET A 42 -17.93 -16.11 15.23
N LEU A 43 -17.15 -15.51 14.29
CA LEU A 43 -17.32 -14.08 13.96
C LEU A 43 -18.71 -13.77 13.41
N ARG A 44 -19.29 -14.66 12.60
CA ARG A 44 -20.63 -14.51 12.05
C ARG A 44 -21.69 -14.55 13.14
N LYS A 45 -21.64 -15.55 14.04
CA LYS A 45 -22.55 -15.68 15.19
C LYS A 45 -22.50 -14.47 16.12
N HIS A 46 -21.37 -13.82 16.26
CA HIS A 46 -21.19 -12.64 17.09
C HIS A 46 -21.37 -11.29 16.34
N GLY A 47 -21.82 -11.29 15.10
CA GLY A 47 -22.06 -10.05 14.33
C GLY A 47 -20.78 -9.28 13.97
N LEU A 48 -19.61 -9.94 13.99
CA LEU A 48 -18.31 -9.33 13.76
C LEU A 48 -17.80 -9.45 12.32
N MET A 49 -18.64 -9.86 11.38
CA MET A 49 -18.30 -9.90 9.97
C MET A 49 -18.22 -8.50 9.36
N VAL A 50 -17.23 -8.30 8.48
CA VAL A 50 -17.06 -7.03 7.78
C VAL A 50 -18.05 -6.92 6.63
N ARG A 51 -18.82 -5.82 6.59
CA ARG A 51 -19.67 -5.48 5.44
C ARG A 51 -18.84 -4.69 4.42
N ILE A 52 -19.02 -4.99 3.13
CA ILE A 52 -18.34 -4.25 2.06
C ILE A 52 -18.94 -2.85 1.98
N LYS A 53 -18.12 -1.81 2.10
CA LYS A 53 -18.50 -0.43 1.81
C LYS A 53 -17.92 -0.03 0.46
N ARG A 54 -18.76 0.43 -0.47
CA ARG A 54 -18.36 1.03 -1.75
C ARG A 54 -18.58 2.54 -1.65
N ARG A 55 -17.60 3.33 -2.11
CA ARG A 55 -17.72 4.80 -2.23
C ARG A 55 -17.36 5.27 -3.64
N ARG A 56 -17.70 6.52 -3.96
CA ARG A 56 -17.39 7.15 -5.26
C ARG A 56 -15.87 7.21 -5.46
N ARG A 57 -15.45 7.05 -6.72
CA ARG A 57 -14.06 7.29 -7.13
C ARG A 57 -13.92 8.76 -7.51
N TYR A 58 -12.86 9.40 -7.07
CA TYR A 58 -12.44 10.74 -7.53
C TYR A 58 -11.26 10.56 -8.49
N LYS A 59 -11.23 11.39 -9.54
CA LYS A 59 -10.07 11.44 -10.44
C LYS A 59 -9.01 12.33 -9.79
N THR A 60 -7.79 11.78 -9.59
CA THR A 60 -6.67 12.48 -8.93
C THR A 60 -5.51 12.74 -9.88
N THR A 61 -5.52 12.16 -11.08
CA THR A 61 -4.44 12.25 -12.04
C THR A 61 -4.80 13.22 -13.16
N ASP A 62 -3.94 14.22 -13.39
CA ASP A 62 -3.88 15.02 -14.60
C ASP A 62 -2.64 14.60 -15.39
N SER A 63 -2.86 13.91 -16.52
CA SER A 63 -1.80 13.43 -17.42
C SER A 63 -1.68 14.24 -18.71
N GLU A 64 -2.54 15.25 -18.89
CA GLU A 64 -2.56 16.15 -20.06
C GLU A 64 -1.69 17.40 -19.80
N HIS A 65 -0.38 17.22 -19.77
CA HIS A 65 0.60 18.28 -19.56
C HIS A 65 1.83 18.09 -20.44
N ASN A 66 2.63 19.15 -20.63
CA ASN A 66 3.81 19.19 -21.52
C ASN A 66 5.11 18.69 -20.86
N TYR A 67 5.08 18.18 -19.62
CA TYR A 67 6.29 17.65 -18.98
C TYR A 67 6.79 16.40 -19.70
N ARG A 68 8.12 16.16 -19.61
CA ARG A 68 8.76 14.97 -20.15
C ARG A 68 8.21 13.72 -19.48
N LYS A 69 7.83 12.73 -20.28
CA LYS A 69 7.39 11.40 -19.85
C LYS A 69 8.55 10.40 -20.03
N TYR A 70 8.60 9.40 -19.15
CA TYR A 70 9.65 8.39 -19.13
C TYR A 70 9.08 7.03 -19.55
N PRO A 71 9.93 6.10 -20.09
CA PRO A 71 9.48 4.78 -20.49
C PRO A 71 9.03 3.92 -19.29
N ASN A 72 8.24 2.89 -19.58
CA ASN A 72 7.91 1.87 -18.58
C ASN A 72 9.05 0.82 -18.53
N LEU A 73 9.80 0.83 -17.42
CA LEU A 73 10.94 -0.07 -17.21
C LEU A 73 10.54 -1.37 -16.48
N ILE A 74 9.28 -1.49 -16.03
CA ILE A 74 8.86 -2.59 -15.16
C ILE A 74 7.80 -3.51 -15.78
N LYS A 75 7.48 -3.35 -17.06
CA LYS A 75 6.40 -4.08 -17.75
C LYS A 75 6.49 -5.61 -17.55
N ASP A 76 7.68 -6.18 -17.67
CA ASP A 76 7.91 -7.63 -17.54
C ASP A 76 8.80 -7.97 -16.32
N LEU A 77 9.02 -6.99 -15.43
CA LEU A 77 9.89 -7.15 -14.28
C LEU A 77 9.13 -7.76 -13.11
N VAL A 78 9.64 -8.88 -12.59
CA VAL A 78 9.20 -9.46 -11.33
C VAL A 78 10.25 -9.14 -10.27
N PRO A 79 9.96 -8.28 -9.28
CA PRO A 79 10.92 -7.95 -8.26
C PRO A 79 11.36 -9.18 -7.45
N THR A 80 12.66 -9.28 -7.15
CA THR A 80 13.28 -10.40 -6.43
C THR A 80 13.82 -10.02 -5.06
N HIS A 81 13.91 -8.73 -4.77
CA HIS A 81 14.37 -8.22 -3.48
C HIS A 81 13.75 -6.84 -3.17
N PRO A 82 13.75 -6.43 -1.88
CA PRO A 82 13.30 -5.09 -1.48
C PRO A 82 14.12 -3.99 -2.12
N ASN A 83 13.50 -2.84 -2.30
CA ASN A 83 14.11 -1.62 -2.86
C ASN A 83 14.62 -1.78 -4.30
N GLN A 84 14.16 -2.79 -5.03
CA GLN A 84 14.41 -2.92 -6.46
C GLN A 84 13.48 -2.00 -7.26
N VAL A 85 12.21 -1.94 -6.88
CA VAL A 85 11.20 -1.08 -7.51
C VAL A 85 10.31 -0.46 -6.44
N TRP A 86 10.18 0.84 -6.46
CA TRP A 86 9.15 1.57 -5.72
C TRP A 86 8.08 2.09 -6.66
N ALA A 87 6.82 1.92 -6.28
CA ALA A 87 5.68 2.47 -7.00
C ALA A 87 5.01 3.58 -6.20
N SER A 88 4.78 4.72 -6.85
CA SER A 88 4.14 5.89 -6.25
C SER A 88 2.74 6.11 -6.80
N ASP A 89 1.83 6.54 -5.94
CA ASP A 89 0.48 6.92 -6.31
C ASP A 89 -0.08 7.96 -5.33
N ILE A 90 -1.00 8.81 -5.80
CA ILE A 90 -1.69 9.79 -4.98
C ILE A 90 -3.16 9.40 -4.88
N THR A 91 -3.67 9.42 -3.65
CA THR A 91 -5.08 9.17 -3.40
C THR A 91 -5.68 10.23 -2.48
N TYR A 92 -6.99 10.36 -2.43
CA TYR A 92 -7.68 11.29 -1.55
C TYR A 92 -8.14 10.62 -0.26
N VAL A 93 -8.22 11.42 0.79
CA VAL A 93 -8.77 11.08 2.11
C VAL A 93 -9.80 12.15 2.51
N GLU A 94 -11.03 11.72 2.77
CA GLU A 94 -12.10 12.62 3.22
C GLU A 94 -11.94 12.92 4.70
N THR A 95 -12.02 14.19 5.07
CA THR A 95 -12.11 14.69 6.46
C THR A 95 -13.32 15.60 6.60
N SER A 96 -13.74 15.90 7.85
CA SER A 96 -14.84 16.85 8.05
C SER A 96 -14.47 18.30 7.66
N GLU A 97 -13.17 18.60 7.54
CA GLU A 97 -12.64 19.90 7.07
C GLU A 97 -12.39 19.94 5.55
N GLY A 98 -12.79 18.90 4.80
CA GLY A 98 -12.57 18.78 3.37
C GLY A 98 -11.60 17.64 3.02
N VAL A 99 -11.20 17.60 1.75
CA VAL A 99 -10.34 16.54 1.21
C VAL A 99 -8.87 16.81 1.55
N CYS A 100 -8.16 15.74 1.89
CA CYS A 100 -6.70 15.67 1.88
C CYS A 100 -6.22 14.71 0.80
N TYR A 101 -4.99 14.89 0.34
CA TYR A 101 -4.34 14.05 -0.66
C TYR A 101 -3.19 13.30 0.00
N LEU A 102 -3.23 11.98 -0.11
CA LEU A 102 -2.24 11.07 0.44
C LEU A 102 -1.34 10.59 -0.69
N SER A 103 -0.07 10.95 -0.63
CA SER A 103 0.98 10.42 -1.50
C SER A 103 1.60 9.21 -0.83
N LEU A 104 1.63 8.07 -1.52
CA LEU A 104 2.23 6.82 -1.04
C LEU A 104 3.37 6.38 -1.95
N ILE A 105 4.40 5.79 -1.34
CA ILE A 105 5.46 5.04 -2.03
C ILE A 105 5.46 3.63 -1.46
N THR A 106 5.26 2.66 -2.33
CA THR A 106 5.14 1.24 -1.97
C THR A 106 6.24 0.44 -2.66
N ASP A 107 6.96 -0.35 -1.90
CA ASP A 107 7.92 -1.32 -2.43
C ASP A 107 7.18 -2.47 -3.13
N LEU A 108 7.53 -2.76 -4.38
CA LEU A 108 6.81 -3.74 -5.20
C LEU A 108 7.06 -5.19 -4.75
N TYR A 109 8.21 -5.46 -4.16
CA TYR A 109 8.57 -6.79 -3.68
C TYR A 109 7.83 -7.14 -2.40
N SER A 110 7.96 -6.30 -1.39
CA SER A 110 7.45 -6.56 -0.04
C SER A 110 6.03 -6.01 0.20
N HIS A 111 5.52 -5.17 -0.69
CA HIS A 111 4.30 -4.36 -0.50
C HIS A 111 4.38 -3.38 0.69
N LYS A 112 5.58 -3.12 1.24
CA LYS A 112 5.78 -2.17 2.32
C LYS A 112 5.57 -0.74 1.83
N ILE A 113 4.83 0.05 2.58
CA ILE A 113 4.78 1.49 2.39
C ILE A 113 6.05 2.06 3.00
N VAL A 114 6.99 2.49 2.15
CA VAL A 114 8.33 2.98 2.53
C VAL A 114 8.36 4.49 2.71
N GLY A 115 7.39 5.21 2.11
CA GLY A 115 7.26 6.65 2.27
C GLY A 115 5.82 7.10 2.07
N TRP A 116 5.42 8.14 2.78
CA TRP A 116 4.11 8.74 2.63
C TRP A 116 4.07 10.18 3.14
N SER A 117 3.16 10.95 2.59
CA SER A 117 2.83 12.30 3.07
C SER A 117 1.37 12.61 2.80
N VAL A 118 0.76 13.48 3.59
CA VAL A 118 -0.63 13.91 3.41
C VAL A 118 -0.73 15.43 3.51
N GLY A 119 -1.39 16.02 2.54
CA GLY A 119 -1.59 17.47 2.48
C GLY A 119 -2.97 17.89 1.98
N PRO A 120 -3.31 19.17 2.11
CA PRO A 120 -4.61 19.71 1.70
C PRO A 120 -4.74 19.93 0.19
N THR A 121 -3.65 19.89 -0.55
CA THR A 121 -3.60 20.17 -1.99
C THR A 121 -2.85 19.09 -2.76
N LEU A 122 -2.91 19.12 -4.09
CA LEU A 122 -2.16 18.24 -5.00
C LEU A 122 -0.76 18.80 -5.37
N GLU A 123 -0.20 19.66 -4.54
CA GLU A 123 1.13 20.21 -4.78
C GLU A 123 2.22 19.14 -4.76
N THR A 124 3.25 19.32 -5.58
CA THR A 124 4.40 18.40 -5.71
C THR A 124 5.19 18.25 -4.40
N THR A 125 5.07 19.21 -3.49
CA THR A 125 5.71 19.18 -2.16
C THR A 125 5.39 17.90 -1.38
N TYR A 126 4.13 17.43 -1.41
CA TYR A 126 3.74 16.23 -0.66
C TYR A 126 4.30 14.92 -1.24
N PRO A 127 4.27 14.66 -2.56
CA PRO A 127 5.03 13.56 -3.15
C PRO A 127 6.53 13.64 -2.85
N ILE A 128 7.15 14.83 -2.82
CA ILE A 128 8.56 15.03 -2.46
C ILE A 128 8.81 14.67 -0.98
N GLU A 129 7.93 15.04 -0.07
CA GLU A 129 8.02 14.63 1.34
C GLU A 129 7.96 13.11 1.50
N ALA A 130 7.04 12.45 0.77
CA ALA A 130 6.94 10.99 0.75
C ALA A 130 8.22 10.34 0.22
N LEU A 131 8.78 10.88 -0.88
CA LEU A 131 10.03 10.41 -1.47
C LEU A 131 11.21 10.62 -0.52
N SER A 132 11.28 11.77 0.14
CA SER A 132 12.31 12.07 1.13
C SER A 132 12.23 11.15 2.35
N MET A 133 11.02 10.77 2.78
CA MET A 133 10.82 9.77 3.83
C MET A 133 11.36 8.41 3.39
N ALA A 134 11.02 7.96 2.18
CA ALA A 134 11.46 6.68 1.64
C ALA A 134 13.00 6.61 1.51
N TYR A 135 13.64 7.66 0.99
CA TYR A 135 15.10 7.70 0.84
C TYR A 135 15.87 7.67 2.16
N LYS A 136 15.26 8.03 3.28
CA LYS A 136 15.89 7.88 4.61
C LYS A 136 16.04 6.42 5.05
N THR A 137 15.40 5.48 4.36
CA THR A 137 15.44 4.05 4.70
C THR A 137 16.46 3.26 3.90
N ILE A 138 17.13 3.89 2.93
CA ILE A 138 18.14 3.25 2.05
C ILE A 138 19.37 4.12 1.92
N ASP A 139 20.50 3.49 1.57
CA ASP A 139 21.75 4.15 1.23
C ASP A 139 21.79 4.61 -0.25
N ASP A 140 22.85 5.30 -0.62
CA ASP A 140 23.03 5.85 -1.96
C ASP A 140 23.30 4.76 -3.01
N ASP A 141 23.91 3.63 -2.64
CA ASP A 141 24.14 2.51 -3.56
C ASP A 141 22.84 1.83 -3.93
N THR A 142 21.98 1.59 -2.96
CA THR A 142 20.62 1.07 -3.17
C THR A 142 19.80 2.05 -4.02
N ALA A 143 19.92 3.36 -3.77
CA ALA A 143 19.19 4.37 -4.54
C ALA A 143 19.59 4.39 -6.02
N ARG A 144 20.86 4.11 -6.36
CA ARG A 144 21.35 4.01 -7.74
C ARG A 144 20.82 2.79 -8.50
N CYS A 145 20.51 1.71 -7.79
CA CYS A 145 19.93 0.50 -8.39
C CYS A 145 18.40 0.52 -8.44
N LEU A 146 17.76 1.45 -7.73
CA LEU A 146 16.32 1.56 -7.59
C LEU A 146 15.64 2.06 -8.87
N ILE A 147 14.51 1.45 -9.22
CA ILE A 147 13.56 1.97 -10.20
C ILE A 147 12.39 2.63 -9.45
N HIS A 148 12.15 3.90 -9.70
CA HIS A 148 10.96 4.60 -9.21
C HIS A 148 9.90 4.63 -10.30
N HIS A 149 8.76 4.00 -10.07
CA HIS A 149 7.64 3.91 -10.99
C HIS A 149 6.44 4.73 -10.51
N SER A 150 5.79 5.45 -11.43
CA SER A 150 4.58 6.23 -11.15
C SER A 150 3.65 6.29 -12.36
N ASP A 151 2.46 6.82 -12.17
CA ASP A 151 1.65 7.30 -13.30
C ASP A 151 2.30 8.56 -13.92
N ARG A 152 1.64 9.09 -14.97
CA ARG A 152 2.06 10.31 -15.67
C ARG A 152 1.46 11.58 -15.08
N GLY A 153 1.13 11.58 -13.80
CA GLY A 153 0.61 12.77 -13.11
C GLY A 153 1.63 13.92 -13.11
N CYS A 154 1.15 15.17 -13.24
CA CYS A 154 2.01 16.36 -13.31
C CYS A 154 2.96 16.46 -12.12
N GLN A 155 2.60 15.94 -10.95
CA GLN A 155 3.43 15.93 -9.75
C GLN A 155 4.71 15.12 -9.95
N TYR A 156 4.60 13.91 -10.52
CA TYR A 156 5.72 13.01 -10.76
C TYR A 156 6.57 13.41 -11.97
N CYS A 157 5.96 14.11 -12.94
CA CYS A 157 6.64 14.65 -14.11
C CYS A 157 7.30 16.03 -13.84
N SER A 158 7.04 16.66 -12.69
CA SER A 158 7.58 17.98 -12.36
C SER A 158 9.10 17.97 -12.30
N GLN A 159 9.71 19.10 -12.71
CA GLN A 159 11.18 19.26 -12.69
C GLN A 159 11.74 19.02 -11.28
N MET A 160 11.07 19.49 -10.23
CA MET A 160 11.53 19.32 -8.84
C MET A 160 11.60 17.84 -8.47
N TYR A 161 10.54 17.06 -8.73
CA TYR A 161 10.49 15.65 -8.40
C TYR A 161 11.54 14.84 -9.19
N VAL A 162 11.60 15.07 -10.49
CA VAL A 162 12.56 14.41 -11.41
C VAL A 162 14.00 14.74 -11.03
N THR A 163 14.30 15.98 -10.62
CA THR A 163 15.64 16.36 -10.19
C THR A 163 16.09 15.57 -8.98
N ILE A 164 15.23 15.36 -7.98
CA ILE A 164 15.56 14.56 -6.79
C ILE A 164 15.89 13.12 -7.18
N LEU A 165 15.08 12.48 -8.03
CA LEU A 165 15.34 11.12 -8.51
C LEU A 165 16.71 11.03 -9.22
N LYS A 166 16.98 11.96 -10.13
CA LYS A 166 18.25 12.01 -10.88
C LYS A 166 19.46 12.25 -9.99
N THR A 167 19.35 13.14 -9.02
CA THR A 167 20.44 13.45 -8.07
C THR A 167 20.81 12.22 -7.25
N ARG A 168 19.84 11.36 -6.94
CA ARG A 168 20.07 10.09 -6.23
C ARG A 168 20.46 8.93 -7.17
N GLY A 169 20.52 9.17 -8.48
CA GLY A 169 20.82 8.15 -9.48
C GLY A 169 19.69 7.14 -9.72
N THR A 170 18.51 7.38 -9.17
CA THR A 170 17.34 6.49 -9.28
C THR A 170 16.79 6.49 -10.71
N GLN A 171 16.52 5.32 -11.27
CA GLN A 171 15.91 5.17 -12.59
C GLN A 171 14.43 5.56 -12.56
N ILE A 172 13.98 6.29 -13.58
CA ILE A 172 12.61 6.80 -13.66
C ILE A 172 11.82 5.95 -14.63
N SER A 173 10.69 5.42 -14.15
CA SER A 173 9.75 4.63 -14.92
C SER A 173 8.33 5.21 -14.79
N MET A 174 7.56 5.21 -15.88
CA MET A 174 6.18 5.69 -15.85
C MET A 174 5.28 4.75 -16.65
N THR A 175 4.00 4.70 -16.26
CA THR A 175 2.97 3.98 -17.04
C THR A 175 2.93 4.49 -18.48
N GLN A 176 2.72 3.63 -19.45
CA GLN A 176 2.64 4.01 -20.88
C GLN A 176 1.20 4.17 -21.36
N SER A 177 0.33 3.31 -20.88
CA SER A 177 -1.10 3.33 -21.17
C SER A 177 -1.90 3.68 -19.91
N GLY A 178 -3.18 3.95 -20.09
CA GLY A 178 -4.11 4.08 -18.95
C GLY A 178 -4.48 2.72 -18.33
N ASP A 179 -3.70 1.66 -18.57
CA ASP A 179 -3.96 0.34 -18.01
C ASP A 179 -3.66 0.32 -16.49
N PRO A 180 -4.68 0.08 -15.65
CA PRO A 180 -4.50 -0.02 -14.20
C PRO A 180 -3.49 -1.09 -13.77
N LEU A 181 -3.21 -2.10 -14.62
CA LEU A 181 -2.24 -3.14 -14.31
C LEU A 181 -0.80 -2.62 -14.24
N GLU A 182 -0.50 -1.52 -14.90
CA GLU A 182 0.85 -0.93 -14.90
C GLU A 182 1.25 -0.34 -13.54
N ASN A 183 0.30 0.02 -12.65
CA ASN A 183 0.56 0.51 -11.29
C ASN A 183 -0.24 -0.25 -10.21
N ALA A 184 -0.56 -1.52 -10.46
CA ALA A 184 -1.48 -2.33 -9.67
C ALA A 184 -1.10 -2.46 -8.19
N VAL A 185 0.19 -2.46 -7.84
CA VAL A 185 0.63 -2.62 -6.43
C VAL A 185 0.35 -1.36 -5.63
N ALA A 186 0.67 -0.17 -6.16
CA ALA A 186 0.38 1.09 -5.49
C ALA A 186 -1.12 1.33 -5.38
N GLU A 187 -1.88 1.09 -6.45
CA GLU A 187 -3.35 1.15 -6.43
C GLU A 187 -3.96 0.18 -5.40
N ARG A 188 -3.37 -1.02 -5.29
CA ARG A 188 -3.81 -2.02 -4.31
C ARG A 188 -3.55 -1.57 -2.88
N ALA A 189 -2.39 -0.97 -2.58
CA ALA A 189 -2.09 -0.40 -1.27
C ALA A 189 -3.11 0.69 -0.91
N ASN A 190 -3.35 1.63 -1.80
CA ASN A 190 -4.37 2.67 -1.65
C ASN A 190 -5.78 2.09 -1.43
N GLY A 191 -6.17 1.09 -2.23
CA GLY A 191 -7.45 0.40 -2.10
C GLY A 191 -7.63 -0.28 -0.74
N ILE A 192 -6.57 -0.88 -0.21
CA ILE A 192 -6.58 -1.50 1.12
C ILE A 192 -6.77 -0.46 2.22
N LEU A 193 -5.98 0.62 2.22
CA LEU A 193 -6.09 1.69 3.22
C LEU A 193 -7.51 2.28 3.21
N LYS A 194 -8.08 2.55 2.04
CA LYS A 194 -9.45 3.06 1.88
C LYS A 194 -10.51 2.09 2.40
N THR A 195 -10.48 0.84 1.96
CA THR A 195 -11.56 -0.11 2.24
C THR A 195 -11.51 -0.69 3.65
N GLU A 196 -10.31 -0.85 4.21
CA GLU A 196 -10.15 -1.44 5.54
C GLU A 196 -10.26 -0.37 6.65
N TRP A 197 -9.94 0.92 6.39
CA TRP A 197 -9.99 1.99 7.40
C TRP A 197 -10.72 3.24 6.94
N LEU A 198 -10.22 3.98 5.94
CA LEU A 198 -10.61 5.36 5.66
C LEU A 198 -12.10 5.51 5.33
N TYR A 199 -12.71 4.54 4.64
CA TYR A 199 -14.15 4.55 4.37
C TYR A 199 -15.02 4.14 5.57
N ARG A 200 -14.42 3.78 6.70
CA ARG A 200 -15.13 3.23 7.87
C ARG A 200 -15.03 4.12 9.08
N MET A 201 -14.24 5.17 9.00
CA MET A 201 -14.02 6.11 10.08
C MET A 201 -14.37 7.54 9.63
N THR A 202 -14.75 8.38 10.58
CA THR A 202 -14.87 9.81 10.36
C THR A 202 -13.60 10.47 10.90
N ILE A 203 -12.89 11.16 10.04
CA ILE A 203 -11.68 11.90 10.41
C ILE A 203 -12.09 13.36 10.63
N PRO A 204 -12.03 13.90 11.86
CA PRO A 204 -12.59 15.21 12.16
C PRO A 204 -11.80 16.36 11.54
N THR A 205 -10.47 16.27 11.53
CA THR A 205 -9.61 17.37 11.07
C THR A 205 -8.48 16.86 10.18
N ARG A 206 -7.90 17.75 9.36
CA ARG A 206 -6.70 17.46 8.59
C ARG A 206 -5.51 17.04 9.45
N LYS A 207 -5.37 17.65 10.63
CA LYS A 207 -4.34 17.27 11.62
C LYS A 207 -4.56 15.84 12.17
N ALA A 208 -5.80 15.48 12.47
CA ALA A 208 -6.16 14.13 12.88
C ALA A 208 -5.90 13.10 11.78
N CYS A 209 -6.04 13.48 10.51
CA CYS A 209 -5.76 12.62 9.36
C CYS A 209 -4.31 12.09 9.39
N LYS A 210 -3.32 12.95 9.62
CA LYS A 210 -1.90 12.54 9.70
C LYS A 210 -1.68 11.52 10.83
N LYS A 211 -2.27 11.75 12.01
CA LYS A 211 -2.17 10.84 13.18
C LYS A 211 -2.77 9.47 12.85
N GLU A 212 -3.98 9.45 12.27
CA GLU A 212 -4.64 8.19 11.90
C GLU A 212 -3.88 7.44 10.81
N LEU A 213 -3.36 8.13 9.80
CA LEU A 213 -2.55 7.51 8.75
C LEU A 213 -1.25 6.92 9.32
N THR A 214 -0.59 7.57 10.27
CA THR A 214 0.58 7.01 10.95
C THR A 214 0.25 5.65 11.58
N ARG A 215 -0.85 5.58 12.35
CA ARG A 215 -1.31 4.34 12.99
C ARG A 215 -1.67 3.26 11.96
N ILE A 216 -2.43 3.64 10.93
CA ILE A 216 -2.92 2.73 9.89
C ILE A 216 -1.75 2.16 9.08
N ILE A 217 -0.78 2.99 8.69
CA ILE A 217 0.37 2.57 7.88
C ILE A 217 1.31 1.68 8.71
N SER A 218 1.52 2.00 9.99
CA SER A 218 2.28 1.10 10.88
C SER A 218 1.59 -0.27 10.97
N PHE A 219 0.29 -0.32 11.24
CA PHE A 219 -0.44 -1.59 11.26
C PHE A 219 -0.39 -2.32 9.91
N TYR A 220 -0.51 -1.60 8.79
CA TYR A 220 -0.41 -2.17 7.46
C TYR A 220 0.95 -2.83 7.22
N ASN A 221 2.03 -2.17 7.63
CA ASN A 221 3.40 -2.66 7.43
C ASN A 221 3.77 -3.79 8.40
N ASP A 222 3.39 -3.67 9.69
CA ASP A 222 3.99 -4.45 10.76
C ASP A 222 3.09 -5.60 11.26
N GLU A 223 1.77 -5.48 11.11
CA GLU A 223 0.83 -6.45 11.66
C GLU A 223 -0.06 -7.12 10.59
N ARG A 224 -0.39 -6.41 9.51
CA ARG A 224 -1.35 -6.90 8.53
C ARG A 224 -0.73 -7.96 7.60
N PRO A 225 -1.26 -9.21 7.58
CA PRO A 225 -0.76 -10.24 6.65
C PRO A 225 -1.25 -9.99 5.21
N HIS A 226 -0.39 -10.29 4.25
CA HIS A 226 -0.68 -10.19 2.82
C HIS A 226 -0.54 -11.54 2.12
N MET A 227 -1.62 -11.99 1.46
CA MET A 227 -1.65 -13.28 0.77
C MET A 227 -0.65 -13.35 -0.41
N SER A 228 -0.36 -12.21 -1.04
CA SER A 228 0.59 -12.13 -2.16
C SER A 228 2.05 -12.35 -1.77
N ILE A 229 2.37 -12.29 -0.49
CA ILE A 229 3.69 -12.51 0.08
C ILE A 229 3.65 -13.58 1.18
N GLY A 230 2.92 -14.68 0.95
CA GLY A 230 2.88 -15.82 1.86
C GLY A 230 2.21 -15.57 3.22
N ASN A 231 1.26 -14.65 3.31
CA ASN A 231 0.66 -14.19 4.58
C ASN A 231 1.66 -13.58 5.57
N GLN A 232 2.82 -13.17 5.10
CA GLN A 232 3.73 -12.36 5.90
C GLN A 232 3.25 -10.90 6.01
N THR A 233 3.80 -10.15 6.93
CA THR A 233 3.66 -8.70 6.96
C THR A 233 4.65 -8.05 5.98
N PRO A 234 4.35 -6.87 5.44
CA PRO A 234 5.27 -6.14 4.57
C PRO A 234 6.65 -5.91 5.18
N SER A 235 6.72 -5.57 6.47
CA SER A 235 7.99 -5.38 7.16
C SER A 235 8.83 -6.65 7.22
N VAL A 236 8.23 -7.81 7.47
CA VAL A 236 8.93 -9.11 7.45
C VAL A 236 9.39 -9.44 6.03
N ALA A 237 8.52 -9.30 5.03
CA ALA A 237 8.90 -9.56 3.64
C ALA A 237 10.03 -8.62 3.16
N HIS A 238 10.09 -7.40 3.71
CA HIS A 238 11.12 -6.40 3.35
C HIS A 238 12.52 -6.74 3.88
N THR A 239 12.67 -7.75 4.73
CA THR A 239 13.98 -8.26 5.20
C THR A 239 14.43 -9.51 4.46
N GLN A 240 13.69 -9.97 3.47
CA GLN A 240 13.93 -11.18 2.71
C GLN A 240 14.29 -10.87 1.25
N SER A 241 14.82 -11.88 0.54
CA SER A 241 15.05 -11.83 -0.90
C SER A 241 14.70 -13.18 -1.53
N GLY A 242 14.59 -13.21 -2.85
CA GLY A 242 14.21 -14.40 -3.60
C GLY A 242 12.72 -14.45 -3.98
N PRO A 243 12.24 -15.55 -4.55
CA PRO A 243 10.86 -15.65 -5.03
C PRO A 243 9.85 -15.63 -3.86
N GLN A 244 8.84 -14.78 -3.95
CA GLN A 244 7.75 -14.69 -2.98
C GLN A 244 6.72 -15.79 -3.19
N GLN A 245 6.36 -16.48 -2.11
CA GLN A 245 5.30 -17.49 -2.13
C GLN A 245 3.92 -16.81 -2.17
N ARG A 246 3.20 -16.97 -3.27
CA ARG A 246 1.81 -16.50 -3.38
C ARG A 246 0.85 -17.55 -2.81
N MET A 247 -0.07 -17.13 -1.94
CA MET A 247 -1.08 -18.01 -1.32
C MET A 247 -2.35 -18.20 -2.17
N TRP A 248 -2.35 -17.70 -3.41
CA TRP A 248 -3.46 -17.88 -4.35
C TRP A 248 -2.92 -18.22 -5.73
N LYS A 249 -3.63 -19.11 -6.44
CA LYS A 249 -3.36 -19.39 -7.85
C LYS A 249 -4.14 -18.40 -8.71
N ASN A 250 -3.50 -17.85 -9.74
CA ASN A 250 -4.22 -17.11 -10.75
C ASN A 250 -4.95 -18.11 -11.67
N PRO A 251 -6.29 -18.22 -11.62
CA PRO A 251 -7.01 -19.21 -12.43
C PRO A 251 -6.92 -18.95 -13.94
N TRP A 252 -6.44 -17.76 -14.33
CA TRP A 252 -6.33 -17.34 -15.73
C TRP A 252 -4.90 -17.44 -16.31
N LYS A 253 -3.91 -17.81 -15.53
CA LYS A 253 -2.59 -18.19 -16.03
C LYS A 253 -2.54 -19.71 -16.07
N ASN A 254 -2.82 -20.28 -17.25
CA ASN A 254 -2.44 -21.66 -17.56
C ASN A 254 -0.92 -21.75 -17.41
N THR A 255 -0.47 -22.52 -16.43
CA THR A 255 0.91 -22.98 -16.32
C THR A 255 1.06 -24.20 -17.21
N ASP A 256 1.07 -23.97 -18.52
CA ASP A 256 1.51 -24.98 -19.50
C ASP A 256 2.51 -24.29 -20.41
N SER A 257 3.78 -24.47 -20.09
CA SER A 257 4.93 -24.66 -20.97
C SER A 257 6.19 -24.81 -20.14
#